data_746b66323da962c1f005c1ed62e8ca0a
#
_entry.id   746b66323da962c1f005c1ed62e8ca0a
#
_cell.length_a   1.000
_cell.length_b   1.000
_cell.length_c   1.000
_cell.angle_alpha   90.00
_cell.angle_beta   90.00
_cell.angle_gamma   90.00
#
_symmetry.space_group_name_H-M   'P 1'
#
loop_
_entity.id
_entity.type
_entity.pdbx_description
1 polymer ?
#
loop_
_entity_poly.entity_id
_entity_poly.type
_entity_poly.pdbx_seq_one_letter_code
_entity_poly.pdbx_strand_id
1 'polypeptide(L)'
;GYGSSDKPENISDYSMKKITTDLIGILDYLGEGKAHIIGHDWGAPISWYTSLLYPERILSVSGLSVPHSFLGSDIKPTEMLKELYKKNFFYILYFQEEGVAEKELEKNMKNSLRLIFSNSDYQGMLKNIETIINQKKLKGEGFLDGMKNFENLPKWLKENDLMFYTDQFLISGMRGPLNRYRCIDLDWKELNHLSNEKISRPSCFITGDLDPVNFMVLNGLKSSGEDKSDDELFKDHINKNYSDLRELKIIKECGHWTQQEKPDEVNKILMDFLAKI
;
A
#
# COMPACT_ATOMS: atom_id res chain seq x y z
N GLY A 1 -2.31 12.00 9.09
CA GLY A 1 -1.52 11.97 10.31
C GLY A 1 -0.01 12.02 10.06
N TYR A 2 0.47 12.54 8.88
CA TYR A 2 1.87 12.68 8.53
C TYR A 2 2.32 14.14 8.62
N GLY A 3 3.60 14.37 8.93
CA GLY A 3 4.23 15.68 8.96
C GLY A 3 3.45 16.69 9.80
N SER A 4 3.02 17.79 9.20
CA SER A 4 2.26 18.87 9.84
C SER A 4 0.74 18.70 9.80
N SER A 5 0.21 17.65 9.16
CA SER A 5 -1.23 17.35 9.16
C SER A 5 -1.73 17.04 10.58
N ASP A 6 -3.02 17.22 10.82
CA ASP A 6 -3.66 16.83 12.07
C ASP A 6 -3.47 15.35 12.37
N LYS A 7 -3.37 15.03 13.64
CA LYS A 7 -3.09 13.67 14.16
C LYS A 7 -4.15 13.29 15.20
N PRO A 8 -5.39 12.97 14.78
CA PRO A 8 -6.43 12.53 15.69
C PRO A 8 -5.97 11.38 16.58
N GLU A 9 -6.41 11.36 17.82
CA GLU A 9 -6.02 10.30 18.77
C GLU A 9 -6.71 8.97 18.50
N ASN A 10 -7.98 9.03 18.06
CA ASN A 10 -8.76 7.82 17.88
C ASN A 10 -8.35 7.07 16.61
N ILE A 11 -8.17 5.76 16.73
CA ILE A 11 -7.87 4.89 15.59
C ILE A 11 -8.95 5.03 14.49
N SER A 12 -10.24 5.11 14.89
CA SER A 12 -11.36 5.22 13.95
C SER A 12 -11.33 6.45 13.04
N ASP A 13 -10.59 7.49 13.41
CA ASP A 13 -10.44 8.69 12.58
C ASP A 13 -9.52 8.45 11.36
N TYR A 14 -8.84 7.30 11.32
CA TYR A 14 -8.01 6.85 10.20
C TYR A 14 -8.70 5.79 9.35
N SER A 15 -10.01 5.58 9.50
CA SER A 15 -10.77 4.64 8.68
C SER A 15 -10.79 5.08 7.20
N MET A 16 -10.93 4.12 6.31
CA MET A 16 -11.01 4.38 4.86
C MET A 16 -12.12 5.38 4.54
N LYS A 17 -13.27 5.23 5.19
CA LYS A 17 -14.43 6.13 5.00
C LYS A 17 -14.10 7.58 5.41
N LYS A 18 -13.37 7.78 6.50
CA LYS A 18 -12.96 9.13 6.95
C LYS A 18 -11.97 9.76 5.99
N ILE A 19 -10.91 9.03 5.62
CA ILE A 19 -9.87 9.54 4.73
C ILE A 19 -10.43 9.87 3.34
N THR A 20 -11.32 9.04 2.79
CA THR A 20 -11.97 9.34 1.52
C THR A 20 -12.85 10.59 1.59
N THR A 21 -13.54 10.81 2.72
CA THR A 21 -14.30 12.05 2.97
C THR A 21 -13.38 13.27 3.03
N ASP A 22 -12.20 13.15 3.65
CA ASP A 22 -11.21 14.24 3.69
C ASP A 22 -10.76 14.65 2.29
N LEU A 23 -10.54 13.67 1.38
CA LEU A 23 -10.19 13.96 -0.01
C LEU A 23 -11.30 14.74 -0.76
N ILE A 24 -12.56 14.37 -0.52
CA ILE A 24 -13.69 15.12 -1.09
C ILE A 24 -13.74 16.53 -0.49
N GLY A 25 -13.50 16.68 0.83
CA GLY A 25 -13.39 17.98 1.46
C GLY A 25 -12.29 18.86 0.88
N ILE A 26 -11.17 18.28 0.45
CA ILE A 26 -10.10 19.00 -0.27
C ILE A 26 -10.62 19.51 -1.62
N LEU A 27 -11.34 18.69 -2.41
CA LEU A 27 -11.93 19.12 -3.68
C LEU A 27 -12.94 20.25 -3.47
N ASP A 28 -13.78 20.15 -2.44
CA ASP A 28 -14.76 21.17 -2.12
C ASP A 28 -14.08 22.49 -1.71
N TYR A 29 -13.01 22.40 -0.90
CA TYR A 29 -12.21 23.58 -0.51
C TYR A 29 -11.54 24.27 -1.70
N LEU A 30 -11.08 23.49 -2.68
CA LEU A 30 -10.47 24.00 -3.91
C LEU A 30 -11.50 24.49 -4.94
N GLY A 31 -12.79 24.28 -4.70
CA GLY A 31 -13.86 24.60 -5.64
C GLY A 31 -13.91 23.67 -6.87
N GLU A 32 -13.29 22.48 -6.77
CA GLU A 32 -13.21 21.54 -7.88
C GLU A 32 -14.34 20.50 -7.82
N GLY A 33 -15.09 20.40 -8.91
CA GLY A 33 -16.19 19.43 -9.01
C GLY A 33 -15.71 17.98 -9.11
N LYS A 34 -14.62 17.75 -9.84
CA LYS A 34 -14.06 16.43 -10.11
C LYS A 34 -12.54 16.48 -10.21
N ALA A 35 -11.89 15.34 -9.94
CA ALA A 35 -10.45 15.19 -10.11
C ALA A 35 -10.04 13.82 -10.64
N HIS A 36 -8.83 13.75 -11.20
CA HIS A 36 -8.08 12.50 -11.33
C HIS A 36 -7.41 12.22 -9.99
N ILE A 37 -7.47 10.96 -9.54
CA ILE A 37 -6.85 10.57 -8.28
C ILE A 37 -5.76 9.53 -8.54
N ILE A 38 -4.58 9.74 -7.94
CA ILE A 38 -3.43 8.85 -8.06
C ILE A 38 -2.92 8.54 -6.66
N GLY A 39 -2.74 7.27 -6.34
CA GLY A 39 -2.25 6.85 -5.02
C GLY A 39 -1.23 5.73 -5.12
N HIS A 40 -0.28 5.73 -4.18
CA HIS A 40 0.74 4.71 -4.01
C HIS A 40 0.63 4.08 -2.62
N ASP A 41 0.93 2.80 -2.50
CA ASP A 41 0.83 2.01 -1.26
C ASP A 41 -0.58 2.15 -0.63
N TRP A 42 -0.74 2.58 0.62
CA TRP A 42 -2.06 2.90 1.20
C TRP A 42 -2.84 3.97 0.42
N GLY A 43 -2.15 4.87 -0.28
CA GLY A 43 -2.79 5.84 -1.16
C GLY A 43 -3.55 5.18 -2.32
N ALA A 44 -3.14 4.00 -2.78
CA ALA A 44 -3.85 3.27 -3.83
C ALA A 44 -5.21 2.73 -3.35
N PRO A 45 -5.33 1.93 -2.24
CA PRO A 45 -6.62 1.60 -1.65
C PRO A 45 -7.50 2.82 -1.35
N ILE A 46 -6.93 3.90 -0.82
CA ILE A 46 -7.66 5.15 -0.60
C ILE A 46 -8.24 5.69 -1.91
N SER A 47 -7.46 5.69 -2.98
CA SER A 47 -7.92 6.14 -4.31
C SER A 47 -9.01 5.22 -4.88
N TRP A 48 -8.86 3.91 -4.75
CA TRP A 48 -9.87 2.94 -5.19
C TRP A 48 -11.20 3.15 -4.45
N TYR A 49 -11.17 3.21 -3.11
CA TYR A 49 -12.38 3.42 -2.32
C TYR A 49 -12.98 4.82 -2.50
N THR A 50 -12.17 5.86 -2.74
CA THR A 50 -12.70 7.17 -3.11
C THR A 50 -13.51 7.08 -4.40
N SER A 51 -13.04 6.36 -5.40
CA SER A 51 -13.75 6.19 -6.67
C SER A 51 -15.01 5.32 -6.55
N LEU A 52 -15.08 4.40 -5.59
CA LEU A 52 -16.27 3.60 -5.30
C LEU A 52 -17.32 4.38 -4.53
N LEU A 53 -16.89 5.14 -3.51
CA LEU A 53 -17.79 5.89 -2.62
C LEU A 53 -18.31 7.19 -3.25
N TYR A 54 -17.51 7.83 -4.11
CA TYR A 54 -17.79 9.12 -4.71
C TYR A 54 -17.54 9.10 -6.23
N PRO A 55 -18.17 8.16 -6.97
CA PRO A 55 -17.87 7.99 -8.40
C PRO A 55 -18.12 9.25 -9.23
N GLU A 56 -19.09 10.08 -8.85
CA GLU A 56 -19.42 11.33 -9.52
C GLU A 56 -18.35 12.42 -9.35
N ARG A 57 -17.46 12.28 -8.34
CA ARG A 57 -16.38 13.23 -8.03
C ARG A 57 -15.04 12.83 -8.68
N ILE A 58 -14.94 11.64 -9.28
CA ILE A 58 -13.69 11.09 -9.82
C ILE A 58 -13.76 10.95 -11.34
N LEU A 59 -12.79 11.54 -12.03
CA LEU A 59 -12.63 11.45 -13.49
C LEU A 59 -11.95 10.14 -13.88
N SER A 60 -10.83 9.83 -13.23
CA SER A 60 -10.08 8.58 -13.39
C SER A 60 -9.32 8.25 -12.10
N VAL A 61 -8.93 6.99 -11.96
CA VAL A 61 -8.19 6.53 -10.79
C VAL A 61 -6.96 5.72 -11.19
N SER A 62 -5.82 6.04 -10.59
CA SER A 62 -4.57 5.30 -10.78
C SER A 62 -4.03 4.83 -9.43
N GLY A 63 -3.66 3.56 -9.37
CA GLY A 63 -2.99 2.99 -8.19
C GLY A 63 -1.62 2.46 -8.53
N LEU A 64 -0.67 2.69 -7.63
CA LEU A 64 0.69 2.19 -7.72
C LEU A 64 0.93 1.19 -6.59
N SER A 65 1.54 0.08 -6.90
CA SER A 65 2.00 -0.98 -6.00
C SER A 65 0.87 -1.84 -5.39
N VAL A 66 -0.24 -1.24 -4.96
CA VAL A 66 -1.33 -1.97 -4.28
C VAL A 66 -2.57 -1.99 -5.17
N PRO A 67 -2.97 -3.17 -5.68
CA PRO A 67 -4.16 -3.28 -6.50
C PRO A 67 -5.45 -3.11 -5.68
N HIS A 68 -6.55 -2.82 -6.39
CA HIS A 68 -7.86 -2.99 -5.77
C HIS A 68 -8.09 -4.49 -5.51
N SER A 69 -8.31 -4.82 -4.26
CA SER A 69 -8.68 -6.17 -3.83
C SER A 69 -9.89 -6.10 -2.92
N PHE A 70 -10.74 -7.10 -3.04
CA PHE A 70 -11.95 -7.17 -2.25
C PHE A 70 -11.64 -7.54 -0.80
N LEU A 71 -12.23 -6.82 0.13
CA LEU A 71 -12.33 -7.22 1.53
C LEU A 71 -13.41 -8.30 1.74
N GLY A 72 -13.95 -8.86 0.64
CA GLY A 72 -15.12 -9.71 0.58
C GLY A 72 -14.94 -11.09 1.21
N SER A 73 -14.90 -11.12 2.51
CA SER A 73 -14.95 -12.33 3.33
C SER A 73 -15.95 -12.12 4.47
N ASP A 74 -16.65 -13.18 4.87
CA ASP A 74 -17.49 -13.17 6.08
C ASP A 74 -16.64 -13.13 7.36
N ILE A 75 -15.31 -13.29 7.22
CA ILE A 75 -14.35 -13.30 8.32
C ILE A 75 -13.59 -11.98 8.34
N LYS A 76 -13.42 -11.42 9.53
CA LYS A 76 -12.61 -10.20 9.72
C LYS A 76 -11.18 -10.36 9.17
N PRO A 77 -10.61 -9.34 8.51
CA PRO A 77 -9.26 -9.40 7.97
C PRO A 77 -8.20 -9.84 8.99
N THR A 78 -8.25 -9.31 10.22
CA THR A 78 -7.27 -9.71 11.25
C THR A 78 -7.39 -11.17 11.66
N GLU A 79 -8.61 -11.74 11.70
CA GLU A 79 -8.82 -13.17 12.00
C GLU A 79 -8.29 -14.05 10.87
N MET A 80 -8.59 -13.70 9.63
CA MET A 80 -8.07 -14.38 8.45
C MET A 80 -6.54 -14.35 8.41
N LEU A 81 -5.93 -13.20 8.66
CA LEU A 81 -4.48 -13.06 8.70
C LEU A 81 -3.85 -13.84 9.85
N LYS A 82 -4.47 -13.89 11.04
CA LYS A 82 -4.00 -14.72 12.16
C LYS A 82 -4.00 -16.20 11.82
N GLU A 83 -4.97 -16.66 11.06
CA GLU A 83 -5.05 -18.04 10.62
C GLU A 83 -3.97 -18.35 9.55
N LEU A 84 -3.80 -17.45 8.58
CA LEU A 84 -2.81 -17.58 7.51
C LEU A 84 -1.38 -17.55 8.04
N TYR A 85 -1.09 -16.70 9.02
CA TYR A 85 0.24 -16.47 9.58
C TYR A 85 0.40 -17.00 11.02
N LYS A 86 -0.18 -18.19 11.33
CA LYS A 86 -0.19 -18.77 12.68
C LYS A 86 1.15 -18.80 13.41
N LYS A 87 2.21 -19.13 12.68
CA LYS A 87 3.58 -19.31 13.21
C LYS A 87 4.55 -18.25 12.73
N ASN A 88 4.16 -17.49 11.71
CA ASN A 88 5.03 -16.58 11.01
C ASN A 88 4.72 -15.14 11.39
N PHE A 89 5.70 -14.28 11.25
CA PHE A 89 5.51 -12.84 11.39
C PHE A 89 4.73 -12.29 10.21
N PHE A 90 3.76 -11.41 10.49
CA PHE A 90 3.13 -10.58 9.48
C PHE A 90 2.94 -9.16 10.01
N TYR A 91 3.51 -8.19 9.32
CA TYR A 91 3.62 -6.82 9.82
C TYR A 91 2.27 -6.16 10.12
N ILE A 92 1.22 -6.44 9.33
CA ILE A 92 -0.11 -5.88 9.58
C ILE A 92 -0.64 -6.35 10.94
N LEU A 93 -0.41 -7.61 11.32
CA LEU A 93 -0.79 -8.12 12.66
C LEU A 93 0.07 -7.52 13.76
N TYR A 94 1.36 -7.32 13.51
CA TYR A 94 2.28 -6.69 14.45
C TYR A 94 1.87 -5.22 14.73
N PHE A 95 1.39 -4.50 13.73
CA PHE A 95 0.96 -3.12 13.87
C PHE A 95 -0.39 -2.93 14.58
N GLN A 96 -1.14 -4.01 14.85
CA GLN A 96 -2.43 -3.90 15.55
C GLN A 96 -2.27 -3.48 17.01
N GLU A 97 -1.20 -3.89 17.68
CA GLU A 97 -0.98 -3.56 19.08
C GLU A 97 -0.41 -2.13 19.22
N GLU A 98 -1.15 -1.27 19.94
CA GLU A 98 -0.76 0.12 20.13
C GLU A 98 0.52 0.23 20.95
N GLY A 99 1.42 1.12 20.55
CA GLY A 99 2.67 1.43 21.22
C GLY A 99 3.81 0.45 20.94
N VAL A 100 3.55 -0.75 20.41
CA VAL A 100 4.60 -1.76 20.15
C VAL A 100 5.46 -1.36 18.96
N ALA A 101 4.84 -1.16 17.81
CA ALA A 101 5.54 -0.75 16.60
C ALA A 101 6.09 0.69 16.70
N GLU A 102 5.35 1.60 17.36
CA GLU A 102 5.83 2.95 17.64
C GLU A 102 7.16 2.90 18.42
N LYS A 103 7.21 2.15 19.50
CA LYS A 103 8.42 2.02 20.34
C LYS A 103 9.63 1.48 19.56
N GLU A 104 9.41 0.54 18.66
CA GLU A 104 10.46 -0.01 17.82
C GLU A 104 10.95 1.01 16.79
N LEU A 105 10.01 1.56 16.00
CA LEU A 105 10.31 2.42 14.84
C LEU A 105 10.85 3.79 15.27
N GLU A 106 10.34 4.35 16.35
CA GLU A 106 10.73 5.67 16.85
C GLU A 106 12.04 5.64 17.64
N LYS A 107 12.51 4.46 18.09
CA LYS A 107 13.77 4.34 18.82
C LYS A 107 14.96 4.92 18.04
N ASN A 108 14.96 4.77 16.73
CA ASN A 108 15.92 5.39 15.82
C ASN A 108 15.24 5.62 14.46
N MET A 109 14.47 6.69 14.36
CA MET A 109 13.62 7.00 13.18
C MET A 109 14.40 6.94 11.87
N LYS A 110 15.58 7.57 11.82
CA LYS A 110 16.43 7.57 10.63
C LYS A 110 16.80 6.15 10.18
N ASN A 111 17.23 5.32 11.13
CA ASN A 111 17.61 3.94 10.81
C ASN A 111 16.39 3.10 10.40
N SER A 112 15.26 3.28 11.06
CA SER A 112 14.02 2.59 10.71
C SER A 112 13.59 2.89 9.28
N LEU A 113 13.55 4.16 8.89
CA LEU A 113 13.23 4.58 7.53
C LEU A 113 14.26 4.06 6.52
N ARG A 114 15.55 4.15 6.84
CA ARG A 114 16.62 3.61 6.00
C ARG A 114 16.43 2.12 5.72
N LEU A 115 16.15 1.33 6.76
CA LEU A 115 15.91 -0.11 6.62
C LEU A 115 14.67 -0.39 5.77
N ILE A 116 13.55 0.29 6.04
CA ILE A 116 12.29 0.11 5.31
C ILE A 116 12.48 0.43 3.83
N PHE A 117 13.04 1.58 3.50
CA PHE A 117 13.25 2.00 2.12
C PHE A 117 14.20 1.06 1.37
N SER A 118 15.32 0.68 2.01
CA SER A 118 16.34 -0.13 1.36
C SER A 118 15.98 -1.61 1.23
N ASN A 119 15.06 -2.14 2.04
CA ASN A 119 14.65 -3.54 1.96
C ASN A 119 13.44 -3.78 1.06
N SER A 120 12.72 -2.72 0.70
CA SER A 120 11.53 -2.80 -0.15
C SER A 120 11.76 -2.30 -1.57
N ASP A 121 12.95 -1.74 -1.88
CA ASP A 121 13.34 -1.42 -3.25
C ASP A 121 13.76 -2.68 -4.03
N TYR A 122 13.94 -2.55 -5.34
CA TYR A 122 14.34 -3.66 -6.20
C TYR A 122 15.60 -4.40 -5.71
N GLN A 123 16.65 -3.67 -5.35
CA GLN A 123 17.91 -4.28 -4.91
C GLN A 123 17.79 -4.97 -3.55
N GLY A 124 17.01 -4.39 -2.65
CA GLY A 124 16.68 -4.98 -1.37
C GLY A 124 15.87 -6.26 -1.52
N MET A 125 14.85 -6.22 -2.38
CA MET A 125 14.01 -7.36 -2.68
C MET A 125 14.79 -8.51 -3.33
N LEU A 126 15.66 -8.26 -4.30
CA LEU A 126 16.55 -9.29 -4.87
C LEU A 126 17.35 -10.03 -3.81
N LYS A 127 17.82 -9.32 -2.78
CA LYS A 127 18.64 -9.90 -1.70
C LYS A 127 17.82 -10.57 -0.60
N ASN A 128 16.53 -10.25 -0.49
CA ASN A 128 15.65 -10.73 0.57
C ASN A 128 14.56 -11.69 0.08
N ILE A 129 14.44 -11.87 -1.24
CA ILE A 129 13.33 -12.60 -1.87
C ILE A 129 13.10 -13.99 -1.26
N GLU A 130 14.17 -14.76 -1.00
CA GLU A 130 14.06 -16.07 -0.36
C GLU A 130 13.49 -16.02 1.05
N THR A 131 13.84 -14.98 1.83
CA THR A 131 13.33 -14.79 3.18
C THR A 131 11.85 -14.44 3.16
N ILE A 132 11.44 -13.61 2.20
CA ILE A 132 10.06 -13.16 2.03
C ILE A 132 9.18 -14.30 1.52
N ILE A 133 9.59 -14.97 0.44
CA ILE A 133 8.83 -16.09 -0.15
C ILE A 133 8.66 -17.24 0.84
N ASN A 134 9.73 -17.59 1.56
CA ASN A 134 9.71 -18.69 2.51
C ASN A 134 9.15 -18.33 3.88
N GLN A 135 8.70 -17.09 4.08
CA GLN A 135 8.12 -16.59 5.35
C GLN A 135 8.97 -17.00 6.58
N LYS A 136 10.30 -16.83 6.49
CA LYS A 136 11.24 -17.32 7.51
C LYS A 136 11.15 -16.60 8.86
N LYS A 137 10.55 -15.41 8.88
CA LYS A 137 10.40 -14.61 10.09
C LYS A 137 9.31 -15.20 10.98
N LEU A 138 9.61 -15.37 12.26
CA LEU A 138 8.72 -16.03 13.21
C LEU A 138 7.85 -15.02 13.98
N LYS A 139 6.72 -15.48 14.45
CA LYS A 139 5.86 -14.71 15.35
C LYS A 139 6.65 -14.38 16.64
N GLY A 140 6.60 -13.12 17.04
CA GLY A 140 7.31 -12.59 18.21
C GLY A 140 8.57 -11.80 17.88
N GLU A 141 9.01 -11.81 16.62
CA GLU A 141 10.06 -10.90 16.15
C GLU A 141 9.49 -9.50 15.90
N GLY A 142 10.32 -8.47 15.98
CA GLY A 142 9.97 -7.08 15.65
C GLY A 142 9.88 -6.84 14.14
N PHE A 143 9.34 -5.72 13.72
CA PHE A 143 9.21 -5.40 12.30
C PHE A 143 10.54 -5.24 11.59
N LEU A 144 11.53 -4.61 12.25
CA LEU A 144 12.86 -4.37 11.69
C LEU A 144 13.79 -5.57 11.80
N ASP A 145 13.44 -6.56 12.64
CA ASP A 145 14.27 -7.75 12.83
C ASP A 145 14.46 -8.51 11.52
N GLY A 146 15.69 -8.90 11.23
CA GLY A 146 16.05 -9.61 9.99
C GLY A 146 16.15 -8.73 8.74
N MET A 147 15.82 -7.43 8.80
CA MET A 147 16.08 -6.52 7.69
C MET A 147 17.59 -6.32 7.49
N LYS A 148 18.02 -6.33 6.25
CA LYS A 148 19.44 -6.14 5.92
C LYS A 148 19.82 -4.68 6.02
N ASN A 149 20.93 -4.42 6.71
CA ASN A 149 21.54 -3.09 6.75
C ASN A 149 22.52 -2.95 5.60
N PHE A 150 22.07 -2.35 4.50
CA PHE A 150 22.92 -2.12 3.33
C PHE A 150 23.91 -0.99 3.60
N GLU A 151 25.12 -1.10 3.04
CA GLU A 151 26.16 -0.06 3.16
C GLU A 151 25.69 1.26 2.53
N ASN A 152 25.11 1.19 1.34
CA ASN A 152 24.65 2.34 0.58
C ASN A 152 23.11 2.44 0.60
N LEU A 153 22.60 3.65 0.51
CA LEU A 153 21.19 3.91 0.26
C LEU A 153 20.79 3.46 -1.16
N PRO A 154 19.49 3.20 -1.41
CA PRO A 154 18.98 3.05 -2.76
C PRO A 154 19.38 4.23 -3.65
N LYS A 155 19.62 3.97 -4.93
CA LYS A 155 20.09 5.01 -5.88
C LYS A 155 19.14 6.22 -5.98
N TRP A 156 17.86 5.99 -5.75
CA TRP A 156 16.83 7.03 -5.80
C TRP A 156 16.71 7.84 -4.49
N LEU A 157 17.28 7.35 -3.37
CA LEU A 157 17.19 7.96 -2.05
C LEU A 157 18.52 8.61 -1.67
N LYS A 158 18.59 9.92 -1.66
CA LYS A 158 19.78 10.65 -1.20
C LYS A 158 19.74 10.83 0.33
N GLU A 159 20.90 11.08 0.92
CA GLU A 159 21.01 11.32 2.36
C GLU A 159 20.14 12.51 2.83
N ASN A 160 20.06 13.58 2.04
CA ASN A 160 19.23 14.74 2.34
C ASN A 160 17.72 14.39 2.30
N ASP A 161 17.31 13.50 1.40
CA ASP A 161 15.93 13.04 1.32
C ASP A 161 15.58 12.17 2.54
N LEU A 162 16.49 11.28 2.94
CA LEU A 162 16.33 10.48 4.15
C LEU A 162 16.25 11.35 5.41
N MET A 163 17.07 12.41 5.48
CA MET A 163 17.00 13.39 6.58
C MET A 163 15.66 14.12 6.59
N PHE A 164 15.18 14.58 5.43
CA PHE A 164 13.87 15.22 5.33
C PHE A 164 12.73 14.29 5.80
N TYR A 165 12.71 13.04 5.33
CA TYR A 165 11.73 12.05 5.83
C TYR A 165 11.85 11.87 7.35
N THR A 166 13.08 11.75 7.87
CA THR A 166 13.33 11.59 9.30
C THR A 166 12.72 12.75 10.09
N ASP A 167 12.97 13.99 9.67
CA ASP A 167 12.46 15.18 10.33
C ASP A 167 10.93 15.24 10.31
N GLN A 168 10.30 14.88 9.18
CA GLN A 168 8.85 14.83 9.07
C GLN A 168 8.23 13.78 10.00
N PHE A 169 8.83 12.59 10.09
CA PHE A 169 8.35 11.54 11.00
C PHE A 169 8.68 11.84 12.48
N LEU A 170 9.75 12.58 12.79
CA LEU A 170 9.99 13.07 14.15
C LEU A 170 8.93 14.07 14.60
N ILE A 171 8.38 14.89 13.67
CA ILE A 171 7.27 15.80 13.95
C ILE A 171 5.96 15.04 14.16
N SER A 172 5.67 14.05 13.30
CA SER A 172 4.39 13.35 13.31
C SER A 172 4.33 12.16 14.28
N GLY A 173 5.45 11.53 14.56
CA GLY A 173 5.49 10.19 15.14
C GLY A 173 4.95 9.13 14.17
N MET A 174 4.92 7.90 14.64
CA MET A 174 4.44 6.73 13.86
C MET A 174 2.99 6.36 14.16
N ARG A 175 2.36 6.93 15.19
CA ARG A 175 1.00 6.57 15.60
C ARG A 175 -0.03 6.77 14.48
N GLY A 176 -0.04 7.95 13.85
CA GLY A 176 -0.98 8.24 12.75
C GLY A 176 -0.85 7.24 11.59
N PRO A 177 0.36 7.08 11.01
CA PRO A 177 0.63 6.04 10.00
C PRO A 177 0.18 4.64 10.40
N LEU A 178 0.48 4.20 11.64
CA LEU A 178 0.12 2.88 12.13
C LEU A 178 -1.38 2.72 12.36
N ASN A 179 -2.10 3.78 12.73
CA ASN A 179 -3.55 3.74 12.91
C ASN A 179 -4.28 3.40 11.59
N ARG A 180 -3.71 3.72 10.42
CA ARG A 180 -4.26 3.27 9.14
C ARG A 180 -4.33 1.74 9.06
N TYR A 181 -3.31 1.04 9.50
CA TYR A 181 -3.29 -0.43 9.57
C TYR A 181 -4.26 -0.98 10.62
N ARG A 182 -4.48 -0.27 11.73
CA ARG A 182 -5.40 -0.66 12.81
C ARG A 182 -6.87 -0.56 12.41
N CYS A 183 -7.17 0.17 11.34
CA CYS A 183 -8.54 0.32 10.85
C CYS A 183 -9.03 -0.81 9.94
N ILE A 184 -8.22 -1.82 9.60
CA ILE A 184 -8.61 -2.82 8.59
C ILE A 184 -9.90 -3.58 8.92
N ASP A 185 -10.15 -3.91 10.20
CA ASP A 185 -11.38 -4.57 10.61
C ASP A 185 -12.58 -3.59 10.64
N LEU A 186 -12.33 -2.32 10.94
CA LEU A 186 -13.34 -1.27 10.85
C LEU A 186 -13.72 -1.00 9.41
N ASP A 187 -12.73 -0.90 8.51
CA ASP A 187 -12.95 -0.74 7.08
C ASP A 187 -13.76 -1.90 6.51
N TRP A 188 -13.42 -3.13 6.88
CA TRP A 188 -14.20 -4.30 6.51
C TRP A 188 -15.66 -4.17 6.98
N LYS A 189 -15.89 -3.81 8.24
CA LYS A 189 -17.25 -3.63 8.79
C LYS A 189 -18.03 -2.54 8.05
N GLU A 190 -17.38 -1.43 7.71
CA GLU A 190 -18.02 -0.28 7.08
C GLU A 190 -18.25 -0.44 5.58
N LEU A 191 -17.35 -1.16 4.89
CA LEU A 191 -17.24 -1.19 3.43
C LEU A 191 -17.44 -2.58 2.81
N ASN A 192 -17.75 -3.61 3.62
CA ASN A 192 -17.95 -4.98 3.10
C ASN A 192 -19.08 -5.08 2.07
N HIS A 193 -20.06 -4.17 2.13
CA HIS A 193 -21.13 -4.06 1.13
C HIS A 193 -20.61 -3.70 -0.27
N LEU A 194 -19.38 -3.16 -0.39
CA LEU A 194 -18.72 -2.85 -1.65
C LEU A 194 -17.78 -3.99 -2.11
N SER A 195 -17.74 -5.11 -1.41
CA SER A 195 -16.77 -6.19 -1.64
C SER A 195 -16.83 -6.81 -3.03
N ASN A 196 -17.97 -6.72 -3.72
CA ASN A 196 -18.14 -7.21 -5.08
C ASN A 196 -18.19 -6.10 -6.14
N GLU A 197 -18.03 -4.84 -5.72
CA GLU A 197 -18.09 -3.72 -6.63
C GLU A 197 -16.75 -3.57 -7.39
N LYS A 198 -16.87 -3.40 -8.71
CA LYS A 198 -15.73 -3.13 -9.57
C LYS A 198 -15.44 -1.64 -9.66
N ILE A 199 -14.19 -1.28 -9.79
CA ILE A 199 -13.82 0.09 -10.14
C ILE A 199 -14.36 0.42 -11.52
N SER A 200 -15.33 1.34 -11.60
CA SER A 200 -16.02 1.69 -12.84
C SER A 200 -15.43 2.91 -13.56
N ARG A 201 -14.55 3.65 -12.89
CA ARG A 201 -13.85 4.79 -13.52
C ARG A 201 -12.71 4.31 -14.39
N PRO A 202 -12.36 5.07 -15.46
CA PRO A 202 -11.13 4.80 -16.22
C PRO A 202 -9.96 4.59 -15.26
N SER A 203 -9.30 3.44 -15.37
CA SER A 203 -8.32 3.02 -14.36
C SER A 203 -6.95 2.70 -14.96
N CYS A 204 -5.92 2.99 -14.19
CA CYS A 204 -4.55 2.60 -14.45
C CYS A 204 -3.99 1.89 -13.19
N PHE A 205 -3.32 0.74 -13.38
CA PHE A 205 -2.58 0.09 -12.31
C PHE A 205 -1.13 -0.15 -12.73
N ILE A 206 -0.21 0.29 -11.89
CA ILE A 206 1.24 0.20 -12.09
C ILE A 206 1.87 -0.47 -10.88
N THR A 207 2.75 -1.46 -11.09
CA THR A 207 3.52 -2.08 -10.02
C THR A 207 4.92 -2.47 -10.50
N GLY A 208 5.85 -2.67 -9.58
CA GLY A 208 7.17 -3.23 -9.86
C GLY A 208 7.11 -4.75 -9.95
N ASP A 209 7.99 -5.36 -10.75
CA ASP A 209 8.06 -6.83 -10.88
C ASP A 209 8.57 -7.53 -9.61
N LEU A 210 9.24 -6.81 -8.73
CA LEU A 210 9.66 -7.29 -7.40
C LEU A 210 8.98 -6.54 -6.23
N ASP A 211 7.79 -6.00 -6.45
CA ASP A 211 7.01 -5.42 -5.35
C ASP A 211 6.57 -6.52 -4.36
N PRO A 212 6.88 -6.40 -3.05
CA PRO A 212 6.48 -7.40 -2.05
C PRO A 212 4.96 -7.60 -1.95
N VAL A 213 4.16 -6.59 -2.31
CA VAL A 213 2.70 -6.70 -2.31
C VAL A 213 2.22 -7.71 -3.36
N ASN A 214 2.86 -7.79 -4.53
CA ASN A 214 2.51 -8.78 -5.54
C ASN A 214 2.65 -10.21 -5.01
N PHE A 215 3.71 -10.49 -4.24
CA PHE A 215 3.90 -11.81 -3.62
C PHE A 215 2.83 -12.12 -2.57
N MET A 216 2.39 -11.11 -1.80
CA MET A 216 1.29 -11.29 -0.84
C MET A 216 -0.03 -11.61 -1.56
N VAL A 217 -0.34 -10.89 -2.64
CA VAL A 217 -1.53 -11.17 -3.47
C VAL A 217 -1.46 -12.58 -4.06
N LEU A 218 -0.34 -12.95 -4.69
CA LEU A 218 -0.15 -14.27 -5.28
C LEU A 218 -0.25 -15.41 -4.27
N ASN A 219 0.32 -15.25 -3.08
CA ASN A 219 0.21 -16.25 -2.01
C ASN A 219 -1.24 -16.47 -1.58
N GLY A 220 -2.03 -15.41 -1.51
CA GLY A 220 -3.47 -15.50 -1.27
C GLY A 220 -4.21 -16.24 -2.38
N LEU A 221 -3.88 -15.96 -3.64
CA LEU A 221 -4.52 -16.59 -4.81
C LEU A 221 -4.15 -18.07 -4.98
N LYS A 222 -2.91 -18.46 -4.76
CA LYS A 222 -2.44 -19.86 -4.85
C LYS A 222 -3.15 -20.79 -3.88
N SER A 223 -3.67 -20.28 -2.78
CA SER A 223 -4.46 -21.08 -1.86
C SER A 223 -5.79 -21.57 -2.45
N SER A 224 -6.25 -20.99 -3.57
CA SER A 224 -7.47 -21.42 -4.29
C SER A 224 -7.31 -22.63 -5.19
N GLY A 225 -6.07 -23.10 -5.44
CA GLY A 225 -5.79 -24.33 -6.19
C GLY A 225 -5.94 -24.24 -7.71
N GLU A 226 -5.92 -23.03 -8.28
CA GLU A 226 -5.95 -22.85 -9.74
C GLU A 226 -4.63 -23.26 -10.39
N ASP A 227 -4.68 -24.01 -11.48
CA ASP A 227 -3.52 -24.44 -12.27
C ASP A 227 -3.17 -23.40 -13.36
N LYS A 228 -2.66 -22.25 -12.91
CA LYS A 228 -2.23 -21.12 -13.74
C LYS A 228 -0.84 -20.66 -13.33
N SER A 229 -0.11 -20.02 -14.24
CA SER A 229 1.14 -19.34 -13.90
C SER A 229 0.89 -18.13 -12.99
N ASP A 230 1.90 -17.74 -12.22
CA ASP A 230 1.83 -16.58 -11.31
C ASP A 230 1.42 -15.28 -12.05
N ASP A 231 1.95 -15.09 -13.25
CA ASP A 231 1.65 -13.92 -14.09
C ASP A 231 0.19 -13.92 -14.56
N GLU A 232 -0.35 -15.07 -14.95
CA GLU A 232 -1.75 -15.22 -15.35
C GLU A 232 -2.69 -15.02 -14.16
N LEU A 233 -2.41 -15.67 -13.02
CA LEU A 233 -3.19 -15.49 -11.79
C LEU A 233 -3.26 -14.04 -11.36
N PHE A 234 -2.11 -13.36 -11.37
CA PHE A 234 -2.03 -11.95 -10.98
C PHE A 234 -2.84 -11.05 -11.93
N LYS A 235 -2.63 -11.19 -13.25
CA LYS A 235 -3.34 -10.39 -14.26
C LYS A 235 -4.85 -10.64 -14.24
N ASP A 236 -5.27 -11.89 -14.09
CA ASP A 236 -6.69 -12.24 -13.99
C ASP A 236 -7.32 -11.64 -12.73
N HIS A 237 -6.60 -11.71 -11.59
CA HIS A 237 -7.04 -11.08 -10.34
C HIS A 237 -7.22 -9.57 -10.52
N ILE A 238 -6.26 -8.90 -11.14
CA ILE A 238 -6.37 -7.46 -11.40
C ILE A 238 -7.56 -7.18 -12.32
N ASN A 239 -7.61 -7.79 -13.49
CA ASN A 239 -8.62 -7.50 -14.51
C ASN A 239 -10.06 -7.69 -14.01
N LYS A 240 -10.33 -8.70 -13.17
CA LYS A 240 -11.70 -8.96 -12.67
C LYS A 240 -12.24 -7.87 -11.76
N ASN A 241 -11.36 -7.05 -11.15
CA ASN A 241 -11.72 -6.05 -10.15
C ASN A 241 -12.04 -4.67 -10.76
N TYR A 242 -11.92 -4.52 -12.08
CA TYR A 242 -12.14 -3.26 -12.78
C TYR A 242 -13.12 -3.45 -13.96
N SER A 243 -13.96 -2.46 -14.22
CA SER A 243 -14.83 -2.43 -15.40
C SER A 243 -14.19 -1.69 -16.59
N ASP A 244 -13.29 -0.75 -16.32
CA ASP A 244 -12.58 0.05 -17.34
C ASP A 244 -11.10 0.21 -16.98
N LEU A 245 -10.37 -0.93 -16.93
CA LEU A 245 -8.91 -0.93 -16.74
C LEU A 245 -8.24 -0.67 -18.09
N ARG A 246 -7.74 0.53 -18.29
CA ARG A 246 -7.12 0.97 -19.56
C ARG A 246 -5.64 0.70 -19.63
N GLU A 247 -4.96 0.73 -18.47
CA GLU A 247 -3.52 0.46 -18.39
C GLU A 247 -3.22 -0.46 -17.21
N LEU A 248 -2.50 -1.55 -17.50
CA LEU A 248 -1.91 -2.45 -16.51
C LEU A 248 -0.42 -2.58 -16.85
N LYS A 249 0.45 -2.06 -15.99
CA LYS A 249 1.90 -2.07 -16.22
C LYS A 249 2.65 -2.70 -15.05
N ILE A 250 3.49 -3.68 -15.37
CA ILE A 250 4.46 -4.27 -14.45
C ILE A 250 5.83 -3.79 -14.91
N ILE A 251 6.41 -2.87 -14.16
CA ILE A 251 7.70 -2.24 -14.47
C ILE A 251 8.83 -3.21 -14.07
N LYS A 252 9.76 -3.43 -14.99
CA LYS A 252 10.91 -4.30 -14.77
C LYS A 252 11.98 -3.65 -13.89
N GLU A 253 12.67 -4.50 -13.12
CA GLU A 253 13.71 -4.05 -12.19
C GLU A 253 13.22 -2.94 -11.25
N CYS A 254 12.03 -3.11 -10.70
CA CYS A 254 11.34 -2.17 -9.84
C CYS A 254 10.75 -2.90 -8.63
N GLY A 255 10.96 -2.34 -7.45
CA GLY A 255 10.38 -2.80 -6.20
C GLY A 255 9.10 -2.03 -5.84
N HIS A 256 8.94 -1.76 -4.54
CA HIS A 256 7.74 -1.12 -3.99
C HIS A 256 7.66 0.38 -4.27
N TRP A 257 8.79 1.07 -4.33
CA TRP A 257 8.85 2.53 -4.46
C TRP A 257 8.78 2.96 -5.93
N THR A 258 7.78 2.48 -6.66
CA THR A 258 7.66 2.55 -8.12
C THR A 258 7.98 3.91 -8.70
N GLN A 259 7.36 4.99 -8.19
CA GLN A 259 7.56 6.35 -8.71
C GLN A 259 8.91 6.96 -8.33
N GLN A 260 9.57 6.45 -7.27
CA GLN A 260 10.92 6.86 -6.89
C GLN A 260 12.00 6.06 -7.63
N GLU A 261 11.76 4.76 -7.84
CA GLU A 261 12.71 3.87 -8.51
C GLU A 261 12.74 4.08 -10.03
N LYS A 262 11.57 4.34 -10.63
CA LYS A 262 11.38 4.47 -12.10
C LYS A 262 10.54 5.70 -12.46
N PRO A 263 10.96 6.92 -12.06
CA PRO A 263 10.13 8.13 -12.22
C PRO A 263 9.76 8.43 -13.66
N ASP A 264 10.69 8.30 -14.60
CA ASP A 264 10.44 8.63 -16.01
C ASP A 264 9.41 7.69 -16.64
N GLU A 265 9.52 6.39 -16.32
CA GLU A 265 8.60 5.36 -16.85
C GLU A 265 7.20 5.52 -16.23
N VAL A 266 7.10 5.71 -14.92
CA VAL A 266 5.84 5.96 -14.23
C VAL A 266 5.17 7.22 -14.74
N ASN A 267 5.91 8.33 -14.84
CA ASN A 267 5.38 9.60 -15.37
C ASN A 267 4.87 9.44 -16.80
N LYS A 268 5.63 8.75 -17.67
CA LYS A 268 5.20 8.50 -19.03
C LYS A 268 3.89 7.71 -19.08
N ILE A 269 3.78 6.63 -18.32
CA ILE A 269 2.56 5.79 -18.28
C ILE A 269 1.35 6.62 -17.81
N LEU A 270 1.52 7.38 -16.72
CA LEU A 270 0.44 8.22 -16.17
C LEU A 270 0.02 9.32 -17.16
N MET A 271 0.97 10.00 -17.79
CA MET A 271 0.67 11.05 -18.77
C MET A 271 -0.03 10.48 -20.01
N ASP A 272 0.45 9.35 -20.54
CA ASP A 272 -0.17 8.66 -21.68
C ASP A 272 -1.60 8.16 -21.35
N PHE A 273 -1.82 7.74 -20.10
CA PHE A 273 -3.15 7.35 -19.62
C PHE A 273 -4.08 8.56 -19.51
N LEU A 274 -3.66 9.61 -18.82
CA LEU A 274 -4.47 10.81 -18.59
C LEU A 274 -4.83 11.53 -19.89
N ALA A 275 -3.94 11.51 -20.89
CA ALA A 275 -4.22 12.10 -22.21
C ALA A 275 -5.34 11.39 -22.99
N LYS A 276 -5.78 10.20 -22.55
CA LYS A 276 -6.86 9.41 -23.18
C LYS A 276 -8.19 9.52 -22.43
N ILE A 277 -8.26 10.34 -21.36
CA ILE A 277 -9.46 10.56 -20.55
C ILE A 277 -10.18 11.83 -21.04
#